data_ec9879853293cb4486732140e83d49a6
#
_entry.id   ec9879853293cb4486732140e83d49a6
#
_cell.length_a   1.000
_cell.length_b   1.000
_cell.length_c   1.000
_cell.angle_alpha   90.00
_cell.angle_beta   90.00
_cell.angle_gamma   90.00
#
_symmetry.space_group_name_H-M   'P 1'
#
loop_
_entity.id
_entity.type
_entity.pdbx_description
1 polymer ?
#
loop_
_entity_poly.entity_id
_entity_poly.type
_entity_poly.pdbx_seq_one_letter_code
_entity_poly.pdbx_strand_id
1 'polypeptide(L)'
;LGHSVAAKALLETGSGNRLTWLGHSTFLLRLGGRNILLDPFLSDYATSVPPFGPKRYTPPGLPVEELPGIDLLVISHNHYDHLDRATLEVLPNKDRIPVIVPLKLKEFFSELGFRDVTELDWHDTKKTGPITVTAIPAVHFSSRSLFDRNETLWTGYSISDGHTKVYFSGDTGYHSIFKDLGRRYGPFDLGLVPIGAYKRASNLKSTHATPEEAVRLGRDLGVKTLVPMHWGTLVLSYEPPFEPPVRFLKAGLASGFSESHLWKMAVGETRVLV
;
A
#
# COMPACT_ATOMS: atom_id res chain seq x y z
N LEU A 1 13.01 6.76 -11.09
CA LEU A 1 14.05 7.71 -10.64
C LEU A 1 15.23 6.96 -10.05
N GLY A 2 16.47 7.48 -10.20
CA GLY A 2 17.64 6.91 -9.52
C GLY A 2 17.60 7.17 -8.01
N HIS A 3 18.28 6.33 -7.21
CA HIS A 3 18.32 6.43 -5.74
C HIS A 3 18.69 7.85 -5.24
N SER A 4 19.71 8.48 -5.83
CA SER A 4 20.15 9.83 -5.47
C SER A 4 19.07 10.90 -5.68
N VAL A 5 18.21 10.74 -6.69
CA VAL A 5 17.10 11.65 -6.96
C VAL A 5 15.97 11.46 -5.94
N ALA A 6 15.64 10.21 -5.60
CA ALA A 6 14.64 9.89 -4.59
C ALA A 6 15.06 10.38 -3.20
N ALA A 7 16.30 10.12 -2.79
CA ALA A 7 16.85 10.58 -1.52
C ALA A 7 16.87 12.13 -1.44
N LYS A 8 17.28 12.79 -2.52
CA LYS A 8 17.29 14.26 -2.59
C LYS A 8 15.87 14.83 -2.47
N ALA A 9 14.89 14.27 -3.18
CA ALA A 9 13.50 14.70 -3.10
C ALA A 9 12.91 14.58 -1.69
N LEU A 10 13.27 13.50 -0.95
CA LEU A 10 12.86 13.34 0.45
C LEU A 10 13.43 14.43 1.37
N LEU A 11 14.67 14.85 1.14
CA LEU A 11 15.34 15.91 1.93
C LEU A 11 14.80 17.30 1.58
N GLU A 12 14.54 17.57 0.30
CA GLU A 12 14.11 18.89 -0.19
C GLU A 12 12.65 19.25 0.10
N THR A 13 11.77 18.26 0.30
CA THR A 13 10.32 18.51 0.49
C THR A 13 9.94 19.06 1.88
N GLY A 14 10.89 19.31 2.77
CA GLY A 14 10.67 20.01 4.04
C GLY A 14 9.81 19.24 5.07
N SER A 15 9.10 19.97 5.95
CA SER A 15 8.35 19.40 7.08
C SER A 15 6.90 19.00 6.77
N GLY A 16 6.36 19.28 5.57
CA GLY A 16 4.97 19.04 5.19
C GLY A 16 4.62 17.56 5.01
N ASN A 17 3.31 17.28 4.96
CA ASN A 17 2.79 15.96 4.61
C ASN A 17 3.19 15.59 3.18
N ARG A 18 3.63 14.36 2.96
CA ARG A 18 4.13 13.91 1.65
C ARG A 18 4.03 12.40 1.48
N LEU A 19 3.95 11.98 0.24
CA LEU A 19 3.95 10.58 -0.17
C LEU A 19 5.14 10.30 -1.09
N THR A 20 5.90 9.24 -0.79
CA THR A 20 6.93 8.70 -1.67
C THR A 20 6.54 7.30 -2.09
N TRP A 21 6.51 7.03 -3.40
CA TRP A 21 6.26 5.68 -3.89
C TRP A 21 7.58 4.92 -4.04
N LEU A 22 7.75 3.85 -3.26
CA LEU A 22 8.97 3.03 -3.27
C LEU A 22 8.89 1.85 -4.25
N GLY A 23 7.76 1.70 -4.95
CA GLY A 23 7.47 0.64 -5.92
C GLY A 23 6.44 -0.36 -5.39
N HIS A 24 5.75 -1.05 -6.30
CA HIS A 24 4.67 -1.98 -6.00
C HIS A 24 3.56 -1.33 -5.15
N SER A 25 3.28 -1.86 -3.97
CA SER A 25 2.36 -1.28 -2.97
C SER A 25 3.10 -0.62 -1.80
N THR A 26 4.42 -0.45 -1.91
CA THR A 26 5.25 0.12 -0.87
C THR A 26 5.28 1.64 -0.95
N PHE A 27 4.87 2.30 0.14
CA PHE A 27 4.92 3.75 0.26
C PHE A 27 5.57 4.18 1.57
N LEU A 28 6.29 5.30 1.50
CA LEU A 28 6.66 6.08 2.66
C LEU A 28 5.75 7.31 2.72
N LEU A 29 4.82 7.30 3.67
CA LEU A 29 3.88 8.40 3.94
C LEU A 29 4.40 9.21 5.13
N ARG A 30 4.70 10.49 4.91
CA ARG A 30 4.89 11.44 6.01
C ARG A 30 3.58 12.16 6.27
N LEU A 31 3.04 11.97 7.49
CA LEU A 31 1.75 12.53 7.91
C LEU A 31 1.82 12.95 9.38
N GLY A 32 1.38 14.17 9.69
CA GLY A 32 1.41 14.68 11.06
C GLY A 32 2.79 14.65 11.69
N GLY A 33 3.86 14.86 10.90
CA GLY A 33 5.24 14.78 11.33
C GLY A 33 5.80 13.36 11.52
N ARG A 34 5.03 12.31 11.21
CA ARG A 34 5.43 10.90 11.35
C ARG A 34 5.71 10.25 10.00
N ASN A 35 6.75 9.43 9.95
CA ASN A 35 7.09 8.60 8.81
C ASN A 35 6.42 7.23 8.95
N ILE A 36 5.46 6.94 8.10
CA ILE A 36 4.66 5.72 8.09
C ILE A 36 5.08 4.90 6.89
N LEU A 37 5.55 3.67 7.11
CA LEU A 37 5.93 2.75 6.04
C LEU A 37 4.77 1.77 5.80
N LEU A 38 4.30 1.71 4.55
CA LEU A 38 3.17 0.88 4.13
C LEU A 38 3.66 -0.28 3.29
N ASP A 39 3.24 -1.50 3.61
CA ASP A 39 3.52 -2.76 2.88
C ASP A 39 4.94 -2.83 2.29
N PRO A 40 6.00 -2.81 3.12
CA PRO A 40 7.37 -2.74 2.64
C PRO A 40 7.81 -4.04 1.97
N PHE A 41 7.87 -4.00 0.64
CA PHE A 41 8.49 -4.99 -0.21
C PHE A 41 9.65 -4.33 -0.96
N LEU A 42 10.87 -4.46 -0.43
CA LEU A 42 12.08 -3.84 -0.98
C LEU A 42 13.13 -4.87 -1.41
N SER A 43 12.91 -6.16 -1.12
CA SER A 43 13.74 -7.25 -1.60
C SER A 43 13.52 -7.58 -3.08
N ASP A 44 14.35 -8.42 -3.66
CA ASP A 44 14.29 -8.78 -5.08
C ASP A 44 13.16 -9.75 -5.43
N TYR A 45 12.71 -10.57 -4.49
CA TYR A 45 11.78 -11.68 -4.76
C TYR A 45 10.59 -11.69 -3.80
N ALA A 46 9.38 -11.79 -4.34
CA ALA A 46 8.16 -12.00 -3.56
C ALA A 46 7.94 -13.51 -3.30
N THR A 47 8.75 -14.10 -2.42
CA THR A 47 8.72 -15.54 -2.12
C THR A 47 9.46 -15.85 -0.82
N SER A 48 9.17 -17.04 -0.24
CA SER A 48 9.95 -17.61 0.88
C SER A 48 11.20 -18.38 0.46
N VAL A 49 11.38 -18.66 -0.83
CA VAL A 49 12.44 -19.54 -1.36
C VAL A 49 13.16 -18.93 -2.56
N PRO A 50 13.82 -17.76 -2.41
CA PRO A 50 14.55 -17.16 -3.50
C PRO A 50 15.67 -18.12 -4.00
N PRO A 51 15.99 -18.12 -5.30
CA PRO A 51 15.54 -17.20 -6.34
C PRO A 51 14.23 -17.66 -7.07
N PHE A 52 13.46 -18.59 -6.51
CA PHE A 52 12.23 -19.06 -7.11
C PHE A 52 11.06 -18.15 -6.72
N GLY A 53 10.24 -17.77 -7.70
CA GLY A 53 9.08 -16.90 -7.51
C GLY A 53 9.18 -15.59 -8.27
N PRO A 54 8.18 -14.68 -8.11
CA PRO A 54 8.16 -13.40 -8.80
C PRO A 54 9.36 -12.54 -8.41
N LYS A 55 10.16 -12.16 -9.42
CA LYS A 55 11.31 -11.26 -9.26
C LYS A 55 10.91 -9.85 -9.67
N ARG A 56 11.33 -8.85 -8.88
CA ARG A 56 11.14 -7.46 -9.28
C ARG A 56 12.01 -7.12 -10.51
N TYR A 57 11.43 -6.36 -11.43
CA TYR A 57 12.13 -5.85 -12.62
C TYR A 57 12.44 -4.34 -12.53
N THR A 58 11.88 -3.65 -11.54
CA THR A 58 12.20 -2.25 -11.22
C THR A 58 12.80 -2.21 -9.83
N PRO A 59 14.00 -1.63 -9.64
CA PRO A 59 14.57 -1.46 -8.30
C PRO A 59 13.64 -0.68 -7.36
N PRO A 60 13.73 -0.86 -6.04
CA PRO A 60 13.00 -0.02 -5.08
C PRO A 60 13.44 1.44 -5.21
N GLY A 61 12.53 2.36 -4.89
CA GLY A 61 12.82 3.80 -4.92
C GLY A 61 13.95 4.21 -3.98
N LEU A 62 14.02 3.53 -2.83
CA LEU A 62 15.13 3.60 -1.86
C LEU A 62 15.42 2.20 -1.33
N PRO A 63 16.67 1.86 -1.09
CA PRO A 63 17.03 0.68 -0.32
C PRO A 63 16.70 0.90 1.16
N VAL A 64 16.64 -0.19 1.94
CA VAL A 64 16.23 -0.12 3.36
C VAL A 64 17.16 0.79 4.17
N GLU A 65 18.44 0.79 3.86
CA GLU A 65 19.48 1.55 4.56
C GLU A 65 19.35 3.07 4.38
N GLU A 66 18.68 3.51 3.32
CA GLU A 66 18.45 4.92 3.01
C GLU A 66 17.07 5.41 3.46
N LEU A 67 16.24 4.53 4.05
CA LEU A 67 14.97 4.95 4.63
C LEU A 67 15.21 5.88 5.83
N PRO A 68 14.41 6.93 5.99
CA PRO A 68 14.44 7.74 7.21
C PRO A 68 13.96 6.89 8.40
N GLY A 69 14.15 7.38 9.62
CA GLY A 69 13.57 6.74 10.80
C GLY A 69 12.07 6.53 10.63
N ILE A 70 11.60 5.29 10.85
CA ILE A 70 10.19 4.91 10.71
C ILE A 70 9.50 5.02 12.07
N ASP A 71 8.40 5.76 12.12
CA ASP A 71 7.59 5.98 13.32
C ASP A 71 6.42 5.00 13.43
N LEU A 72 5.98 4.42 12.32
CA LEU A 72 4.89 3.45 12.26
C LEU A 72 5.02 2.55 11.04
N LEU A 73 4.80 1.25 11.22
CA LEU A 73 4.70 0.26 10.14
C LEU A 73 3.24 -0.20 10.03
N VAL A 74 2.70 -0.24 8.82
CA VAL A 74 1.32 -0.69 8.54
C VAL A 74 1.35 -1.74 7.43
N ILE A 75 0.75 -2.90 7.69
CA ILE A 75 0.67 -4.03 6.76
C ILE A 75 -0.77 -4.35 6.43
N SER A 76 -1.09 -4.47 5.15
CA SER A 76 -2.45 -4.77 4.68
C SER A 76 -2.82 -6.25 4.77
N HIS A 77 -1.91 -7.14 4.43
CA HIS A 77 -2.12 -8.60 4.45
C HIS A 77 -0.80 -9.36 4.33
N ASN A 78 -0.85 -10.69 4.32
CA ASN A 78 0.33 -11.54 4.45
C ASN A 78 0.99 -11.98 3.14
N HIS A 79 0.53 -11.60 1.95
CA HIS A 79 1.20 -11.98 0.69
C HIS A 79 2.64 -11.50 0.64
N TYR A 80 3.50 -12.26 -0.07
CA TYR A 80 4.95 -12.02 -0.07
C TYR A 80 5.38 -10.68 -0.65
N ASP A 81 4.58 -10.10 -1.53
CA ASP A 81 4.78 -8.81 -2.17
C ASP A 81 4.25 -7.60 -1.36
N HIS A 82 3.72 -7.87 -0.15
CA HIS A 82 3.27 -6.87 0.84
C HIS A 82 3.95 -7.07 2.19
N LEU A 83 4.06 -8.31 2.66
CA LEU A 83 4.71 -8.70 3.89
C LEU A 83 6.05 -9.39 3.56
N ASP A 84 7.06 -8.58 3.28
CA ASP A 84 8.40 -9.06 2.89
C ASP A 84 9.29 -9.25 4.12
N ARG A 85 9.48 -10.52 4.50
CA ARG A 85 10.31 -10.91 5.64
C ARG A 85 11.72 -10.36 5.52
N ALA A 86 12.34 -10.43 4.34
CA ALA A 86 13.71 -9.99 4.12
C ALA A 86 13.90 -8.49 4.39
N THR A 87 12.94 -7.66 3.93
CA THR A 87 12.93 -6.22 4.24
C THR A 87 12.76 -5.98 5.74
N LEU A 88 11.82 -6.67 6.39
CA LEU A 88 11.51 -6.48 7.82
C LEU A 88 12.66 -6.90 8.74
N GLU A 89 13.40 -7.95 8.39
CA GLU A 89 14.53 -8.45 9.16
C GLU A 89 15.65 -7.42 9.30
N VAL A 90 15.86 -6.60 8.27
CA VAL A 90 16.98 -5.62 8.22
C VAL A 90 16.54 -4.19 8.55
N LEU A 91 15.26 -3.95 8.86
CA LEU A 91 14.78 -2.62 9.26
C LEU A 91 15.51 -2.12 10.52
N PRO A 92 16.13 -0.92 10.45
CA PRO A 92 16.82 -0.35 11.61
C PRO A 92 15.86 -0.08 12.77
N ASN A 93 16.28 -0.36 13.99
CA ASN A 93 15.51 -0.10 15.22
C ASN A 93 14.10 -0.73 15.26
N LYS A 94 13.89 -1.83 14.56
CA LYS A 94 12.59 -2.49 14.42
C LYS A 94 11.92 -2.83 15.77
N ASP A 95 12.70 -3.07 16.82
CA ASP A 95 12.21 -3.33 18.18
C ASP A 95 11.49 -2.12 18.80
N ARG A 96 11.64 -0.93 18.24
CA ARG A 96 11.00 0.33 18.68
C ARG A 96 9.90 0.84 17.76
N ILE A 97 9.75 0.22 16.58
CA ILE A 97 8.74 0.62 15.61
C ILE A 97 7.39 0.02 16.00
N PRO A 98 6.36 0.83 16.30
CA PRO A 98 4.99 0.35 16.41
C PRO A 98 4.52 -0.25 15.09
N VAL A 99 3.80 -1.37 15.16
CA VAL A 99 3.30 -2.08 13.98
C VAL A 99 1.79 -2.23 14.08
N ILE A 100 1.07 -1.91 13.02
CA ILE A 100 -0.36 -2.18 12.88
C ILE A 100 -0.54 -3.21 11.76
N VAL A 101 -1.20 -4.30 12.08
CA VAL A 101 -1.42 -5.45 11.19
C VAL A 101 -2.85 -5.96 11.29
N PRO A 102 -3.35 -6.70 10.29
CA PRO A 102 -4.61 -7.44 10.44
C PRO A 102 -4.46 -8.61 11.43
N LEU A 103 -5.60 -9.14 11.87
CA LEU A 103 -5.66 -10.25 12.83
C LEU A 103 -4.79 -11.43 12.43
N LYS A 104 -4.18 -12.08 13.44
CA LYS A 104 -3.33 -13.28 13.37
C LYS A 104 -1.98 -13.08 12.67
N LEU A 105 -1.45 -11.84 12.64
CA LEU A 105 -0.09 -11.55 12.17
C LEU A 105 0.89 -11.15 13.29
N LYS A 106 0.41 -10.95 14.50
CA LYS A 106 1.25 -10.51 15.63
C LYS A 106 2.41 -11.46 15.91
N GLU A 107 2.18 -12.76 15.87
CA GLU A 107 3.22 -13.76 16.14
C GLU A 107 4.37 -13.64 15.13
N PHE A 108 4.07 -13.53 13.82
CA PHE A 108 5.06 -13.31 12.77
C PHE A 108 5.99 -12.12 13.06
N PHE A 109 5.44 -11.00 13.51
CA PHE A 109 6.22 -9.81 13.84
C PHE A 109 7.02 -9.97 15.13
N SER A 110 6.45 -10.65 16.14
CA SER A 110 7.13 -10.93 17.40
C SER A 110 8.36 -11.81 17.20
N GLU A 111 8.27 -12.82 16.32
CA GLU A 111 9.41 -13.66 15.92
C GLU A 111 10.53 -12.86 15.24
N LEU A 112 10.18 -11.80 14.50
CA LEU A 112 11.14 -10.89 13.87
C LEU A 112 11.76 -9.87 14.82
N GLY A 113 11.30 -9.84 16.10
CA GLY A 113 11.82 -8.96 17.13
C GLY A 113 11.10 -7.61 17.27
N PHE A 114 9.95 -7.42 16.61
CA PHE A 114 9.08 -6.27 16.86
C PHE A 114 8.37 -6.44 18.22
N ARG A 115 8.31 -5.37 19.02
CA ARG A 115 7.78 -5.45 20.40
C ARG A 115 6.39 -4.82 20.56
N ASP A 116 6.07 -3.80 19.77
CA ASP A 116 4.79 -3.09 19.81
C ASP A 116 3.96 -3.44 18.58
N VAL A 117 3.22 -4.55 18.63
CA VAL A 117 2.40 -5.05 17.53
C VAL A 117 0.93 -5.02 17.91
N THR A 118 0.14 -4.22 17.19
CA THR A 118 -1.31 -4.11 17.36
C THR A 118 -2.01 -4.79 16.18
N GLU A 119 -2.86 -5.76 16.48
CA GLU A 119 -3.77 -6.38 15.50
C GLU A 119 -5.09 -5.64 15.48
N LEU A 120 -5.63 -5.43 14.28
CA LEU A 120 -6.94 -4.83 14.05
C LEU A 120 -7.85 -5.78 13.25
N ASP A 121 -9.09 -5.91 13.70
CA ASP A 121 -10.19 -6.42 12.89
C ASP A 121 -10.76 -5.30 12.02
N TRP A 122 -11.57 -5.63 11.03
CA TRP A 122 -12.29 -4.65 10.24
C TRP A 122 -13.10 -3.72 11.15
N HIS A 123 -12.98 -2.44 10.89
CA HIS A 123 -13.61 -1.34 11.63
C HIS A 123 -12.93 -0.96 12.95
N ASP A 124 -11.94 -1.72 13.41
CA ASP A 124 -11.14 -1.35 14.57
C ASP A 124 -10.26 -0.14 14.28
N THR A 125 -9.99 0.61 15.33
CA THR A 125 -9.20 1.85 15.24
C THR A 125 -8.11 1.85 16.31
N LYS A 126 -6.90 2.22 15.90
CA LYS A 126 -5.76 2.46 16.79
C LYS A 126 -5.24 3.88 16.62
N LYS A 127 -5.03 4.58 17.72
CA LYS A 127 -4.33 5.86 17.75
C LYS A 127 -2.89 5.65 18.21
N THR A 128 -1.93 6.19 17.44
CA THR A 128 -0.49 6.15 17.72
C THR A 128 0.09 7.56 17.54
N GLY A 129 0.32 8.24 18.66
CA GLY A 129 0.67 9.66 18.66
C GLY A 129 -0.40 10.52 17.96
N PRO A 130 -0.04 11.33 16.96
CA PRO A 130 -1.00 12.14 16.20
C PRO A 130 -1.78 11.33 15.16
N ILE A 131 -1.37 10.09 14.86
CA ILE A 131 -1.91 9.28 13.77
C ILE A 131 -3.02 8.38 14.30
N THR A 132 -4.14 8.37 13.59
CA THR A 132 -5.24 7.44 13.78
C THR A 132 -5.33 6.52 12.58
N VAL A 133 -5.30 5.21 12.81
CA VAL A 133 -5.40 4.16 11.78
C VAL A 133 -6.67 3.35 12.04
N THR A 134 -7.54 3.26 11.04
CA THR A 134 -8.76 2.44 11.09
C THR A 134 -8.69 1.36 10.01
N ALA A 135 -8.87 0.10 10.39
CA ALA A 135 -8.94 -1.00 9.43
C ALA A 135 -10.28 -0.97 8.67
N ILE A 136 -10.20 -1.06 7.34
CA ILE A 136 -11.36 -0.98 6.43
C ILE A 136 -11.44 -2.28 5.62
N PRO A 137 -12.61 -2.93 5.52
CA PRO A 137 -12.78 -4.13 4.72
C PRO A 137 -12.25 -4.01 3.30
N ALA A 138 -11.57 -5.06 2.83
CA ALA A 138 -11.10 -5.22 1.46
C ALA A 138 -11.63 -6.54 0.86
N VAL A 139 -11.70 -6.62 -0.47
CA VAL A 139 -12.16 -7.80 -1.21
C VAL A 139 -10.94 -8.56 -1.73
N HIS A 140 -10.34 -9.33 -0.85
CA HIS A 140 -9.10 -10.06 -1.14
C HIS A 140 -9.05 -11.39 -0.39
N PHE A 141 -7.87 -11.91 -0.13
CA PHE A 141 -7.59 -13.11 0.64
C PHE A 141 -6.17 -13.04 1.23
N SER A 142 -5.86 -13.94 2.13
CA SER A 142 -4.50 -14.13 2.65
C SER A 142 -3.99 -15.54 2.37
N SER A 143 -2.70 -15.69 2.10
CA SER A 143 -2.02 -16.97 1.99
C SER A 143 -0.51 -16.78 1.83
N ARG A 144 0.30 -17.61 2.50
CA ARG A 144 1.75 -17.75 2.30
C ARG A 144 2.18 -19.18 2.01
N SER A 145 1.24 -20.13 2.12
CA SER A 145 1.47 -21.56 1.87
C SER A 145 0.26 -22.16 1.16
N LEU A 146 0.33 -23.46 0.86
CA LEU A 146 -0.79 -24.20 0.29
C LEU A 146 -1.91 -24.48 1.31
N PHE A 147 -1.66 -24.28 2.62
CA PHE A 147 -2.53 -24.75 3.70
C PHE A 147 -3.05 -23.62 4.60
N ASP A 148 -2.62 -22.38 4.43
CA ASP A 148 -2.94 -21.25 5.32
C ASP A 148 -3.87 -20.20 4.69
N ARG A 149 -4.61 -20.59 3.63
CA ARG A 149 -5.53 -19.66 2.96
C ARG A 149 -6.58 -19.12 3.93
N ASN A 150 -6.65 -17.78 4.03
CA ASN A 150 -7.57 -17.03 4.90
C ASN A 150 -7.41 -17.31 6.40
N GLU A 151 -6.27 -17.81 6.83
CA GLU A 151 -5.98 -17.99 8.25
C GLU A 151 -5.66 -16.65 8.95
N THR A 152 -5.08 -15.69 8.22
CA THR A 152 -4.91 -14.32 8.68
C THR A 152 -5.93 -13.41 8.01
N LEU A 153 -6.23 -12.27 8.62
CA LEU A 153 -7.11 -11.28 8.00
C LEU A 153 -6.34 -10.47 6.93
N TRP A 154 -7.08 -9.76 6.07
CA TRP A 154 -6.61 -8.77 5.10
C TRP A 154 -7.46 -7.52 5.22
N THR A 155 -6.88 -6.34 4.97
CA THR A 155 -7.58 -5.07 5.20
C THR A 155 -6.98 -3.93 4.38
N GLY A 156 -7.80 -2.93 4.06
CA GLY A 156 -7.33 -1.60 3.75
C GLY A 156 -7.31 -0.74 5.02
N TYR A 157 -6.83 0.48 4.92
CA TYR A 157 -6.74 1.39 6.06
C TYR A 157 -7.15 2.82 5.73
N SER A 158 -7.84 3.46 6.66
CA SER A 158 -7.90 4.92 6.77
C SER A 158 -6.80 5.37 7.73
N ILE A 159 -5.91 6.25 7.27
CA ILE A 159 -4.80 6.80 8.03
C ILE A 159 -4.96 8.31 8.08
N SER A 160 -5.04 8.89 9.28
CA SER A 160 -5.31 10.33 9.44
C SER A 160 -4.52 10.95 10.59
N ASP A 161 -4.10 12.22 10.40
CA ASP A 161 -3.55 13.08 11.45
C ASP A 161 -4.58 14.08 12.03
N GLY A 162 -5.86 13.90 11.65
CA GLY A 162 -6.97 14.78 12.03
C GLY A 162 -7.25 15.90 11.01
N HIS A 163 -6.33 16.18 10.09
CA HIS A 163 -6.47 17.20 9.03
C HIS A 163 -6.47 16.55 7.65
N THR A 164 -5.54 15.65 7.41
CA THR A 164 -5.38 14.90 6.16
C THR A 164 -5.80 13.45 6.40
N LYS A 165 -6.58 12.88 5.48
CA LYS A 165 -7.04 11.51 5.53
C LYS A 165 -6.63 10.75 4.27
N VAL A 166 -5.85 9.68 4.46
CA VAL A 166 -5.35 8.82 3.39
C VAL A 166 -6.05 7.47 3.47
N TYR A 167 -6.58 6.99 2.35
CA TYR A 167 -7.01 5.61 2.18
C TYR A 167 -5.88 4.79 1.55
N PHE A 168 -5.48 3.73 2.21
CA PHE A 168 -4.58 2.71 1.67
C PHE A 168 -5.38 1.42 1.51
N SER A 169 -5.58 0.98 0.28
CA SER A 169 -6.48 -0.16 0.01
C SER A 169 -5.88 -1.51 0.41
N GLY A 170 -4.54 -1.64 0.50
CA GLY A 170 -3.93 -2.95 0.29
C GLY A 170 -4.37 -3.52 -1.06
N ASP A 171 -4.38 -4.83 -1.20
CA ASP A 171 -4.96 -5.49 -2.36
C ASP A 171 -6.47 -5.65 -2.21
N THR A 172 -7.18 -5.38 -3.30
CA THR A 172 -8.63 -5.54 -3.34
C THR A 172 -9.17 -5.64 -4.77
N GLY A 173 -10.18 -6.48 -4.96
CA GLY A 173 -11.11 -6.35 -6.06
C GLY A 173 -12.13 -5.23 -5.79
N TYR A 174 -12.91 -4.86 -6.81
CA TYR A 174 -14.03 -3.94 -6.62
C TYR A 174 -15.29 -4.68 -6.13
N HIS A 175 -16.00 -4.05 -5.17
CA HIS A 175 -17.31 -4.48 -4.71
C HIS A 175 -18.16 -3.26 -4.32
N SER A 176 -19.50 -3.39 -4.38
CA SER A 176 -20.43 -2.30 -4.04
C SER A 176 -20.35 -1.83 -2.58
N ILE A 177 -19.74 -2.62 -1.68
CA ILE A 177 -19.48 -2.26 -0.28
C ILE A 177 -18.70 -0.94 -0.15
N PHE A 178 -17.87 -0.58 -1.15
CA PHE A 178 -17.09 0.66 -1.11
C PHE A 178 -17.95 1.92 -1.07
N LYS A 179 -19.21 1.85 -1.54
CA LYS A 179 -20.19 2.95 -1.36
C LYS A 179 -20.55 3.14 0.11
N ASP A 180 -20.73 2.06 0.84
CA ASP A 180 -21.05 2.09 2.27
C ASP A 180 -19.84 2.53 3.08
N LEU A 181 -18.66 2.03 2.73
CA LEU A 181 -17.40 2.44 3.33
C LEU A 181 -17.11 3.92 3.08
N GLY A 182 -17.43 4.45 1.89
CA GLY A 182 -17.32 5.87 1.57
C GLY A 182 -18.25 6.74 2.42
N ARG A 183 -19.50 6.30 2.64
CA ARG A 183 -20.42 6.98 3.54
C ARG A 183 -19.96 6.96 5.00
N ARG A 184 -19.32 5.88 5.42
CA ARG A 184 -18.88 5.70 6.81
C ARG A 184 -17.55 6.39 7.13
N TYR A 185 -16.59 6.32 6.21
CA TYR A 185 -15.21 6.72 6.45
C TYR A 185 -14.72 7.87 5.58
N GLY A 186 -15.35 8.13 4.45
CA GLY A 186 -14.99 9.21 3.54
C GLY A 186 -15.40 10.60 4.05
N PRO A 187 -15.08 11.67 3.33
CA PRO A 187 -14.19 11.63 2.16
C PRO A 187 -12.71 11.44 2.54
N PHE A 188 -11.88 11.12 1.52
CA PHE A 188 -10.44 10.99 1.67
C PHE A 188 -9.71 12.00 0.76
N ASP A 189 -8.64 12.61 1.27
CA ASP A 189 -7.80 13.51 0.48
C ASP A 189 -6.96 12.73 -0.55
N LEU A 190 -6.48 11.54 -0.17
CA LEU A 190 -5.67 10.68 -0.99
C LEU A 190 -6.15 9.22 -0.91
N GLY A 191 -6.16 8.51 -2.04
CA GLY A 191 -6.44 7.08 -2.09
C GLY A 191 -5.37 6.33 -2.88
N LEU A 192 -4.69 5.39 -2.20
CA LEU A 192 -3.72 4.48 -2.79
C LEU A 192 -4.48 3.21 -3.22
N VAL A 193 -4.60 2.97 -4.53
CA VAL A 193 -5.50 1.95 -5.10
C VAL A 193 -4.77 1.01 -6.06
N PRO A 194 -5.00 -0.33 -6.01
CA PRO A 194 -4.33 -1.29 -6.85
C PRO A 194 -4.88 -1.23 -8.28
N ILE A 195 -3.98 -1.30 -9.26
CA ILE A 195 -4.34 -1.30 -10.68
C ILE A 195 -3.71 -2.44 -11.48
N GLY A 196 -2.97 -3.35 -10.83
CA GLY A 196 -2.27 -4.49 -11.44
C GLY A 196 -2.81 -5.84 -10.98
N ALA A 197 -2.27 -6.91 -11.56
CA ALA A 197 -2.61 -8.31 -11.27
C ALA A 197 -4.08 -8.70 -11.56
N TYR A 198 -4.76 -8.01 -12.46
CA TYR A 198 -6.18 -8.23 -12.76
C TYR A 198 -6.43 -9.23 -13.89
N LYS A 199 -5.44 -9.51 -14.76
CA LYS A 199 -5.61 -10.39 -15.93
C LYS A 199 -5.12 -11.80 -15.62
N ARG A 200 -5.89 -12.57 -14.87
CA ARG A 200 -5.58 -13.97 -14.52
C ARG A 200 -6.29 -14.95 -15.46
N ALA A 201 -5.71 -16.13 -15.66
CA ALA A 201 -6.38 -17.22 -16.38
C ALA A 201 -7.59 -17.69 -15.55
N SER A 202 -8.79 -17.56 -16.15
CA SER A 202 -10.10 -18.14 -15.76
C SER A 202 -10.73 -17.79 -14.40
N ASN A 203 -12.03 -17.50 -14.46
CA ASN A 203 -13.18 -17.77 -13.57
C ASN A 203 -13.11 -17.49 -12.05
N LEU A 204 -12.01 -17.01 -11.48
CA LEU A 204 -12.00 -16.53 -10.11
C LEU A 204 -12.55 -15.10 -10.08
N LYS A 205 -13.59 -14.85 -9.28
CA LYS A 205 -14.02 -13.48 -8.93
C LYS A 205 -12.77 -12.68 -8.62
N SER A 206 -12.57 -11.59 -9.37
CA SER A 206 -11.34 -10.80 -9.30
C SER A 206 -11.11 -10.32 -7.87
N THR A 207 -10.02 -10.75 -7.27
CA THR A 207 -9.51 -10.25 -5.99
C THR A 207 -8.57 -9.06 -6.19
N HIS A 208 -8.42 -8.63 -7.44
CA HIS A 208 -7.69 -7.43 -7.84
C HIS A 208 -8.57 -6.60 -8.77
N ALA A 209 -8.67 -5.31 -8.49
CA ALA A 209 -9.42 -4.37 -9.31
C ALA A 209 -8.71 -4.12 -10.65
N THR A 210 -9.48 -4.04 -11.74
CA THR A 210 -9.01 -3.43 -12.98
C THR A 210 -8.74 -1.94 -12.76
N PRO A 211 -7.96 -1.28 -13.62
CA PRO A 211 -7.74 0.17 -13.50
C PRO A 211 -9.04 0.99 -13.46
N GLU A 212 -10.06 0.59 -14.22
CA GLU A 212 -11.38 1.23 -14.24
C GLU A 212 -12.13 1.01 -12.92
N GLU A 213 -12.05 -0.20 -12.37
CA GLU A 213 -12.65 -0.54 -11.08
C GLU A 213 -11.94 0.19 -9.92
N ALA A 214 -10.62 0.37 -9.98
CA ALA A 214 -9.86 1.15 -9.02
C ALA A 214 -10.30 2.62 -9.00
N VAL A 215 -10.53 3.22 -10.17
CA VAL A 215 -11.11 4.57 -10.27
C VAL A 215 -12.52 4.61 -9.69
N ARG A 216 -13.36 3.62 -9.99
CA ARG A 216 -14.71 3.51 -9.44
C ARG A 216 -14.69 3.38 -7.91
N LEU A 217 -13.79 2.55 -7.38
CA LEU A 217 -13.56 2.39 -5.94
C LEU A 217 -13.24 3.74 -5.29
N GLY A 218 -12.31 4.50 -5.87
CA GLY A 218 -11.96 5.82 -5.38
C GLY A 218 -13.13 6.80 -5.38
N ARG A 219 -13.97 6.79 -6.42
CA ARG A 219 -15.20 7.59 -6.45
C ARG A 219 -16.21 7.20 -5.38
N ASP A 220 -16.45 5.90 -5.22
CA ASP A 220 -17.39 5.37 -4.23
C ASP A 220 -16.94 5.70 -2.79
N LEU A 221 -15.62 5.79 -2.55
CA LEU A 221 -15.04 6.23 -1.27
C LEU A 221 -14.97 7.74 -1.08
N GLY A 222 -15.25 8.53 -2.11
CA GLY A 222 -15.15 10.00 -2.05
C GLY A 222 -13.68 10.47 -2.00
N VAL A 223 -12.78 9.79 -2.70
CA VAL A 223 -11.35 10.16 -2.77
C VAL A 223 -11.15 11.36 -3.68
N LYS A 224 -10.42 12.37 -3.20
CA LYS A 224 -10.09 13.58 -3.96
C LYS A 224 -8.95 13.32 -4.96
N THR A 225 -7.88 12.67 -4.53
CA THR A 225 -6.69 12.37 -5.35
C THR A 225 -6.39 10.88 -5.34
N LEU A 226 -6.27 10.26 -6.52
CA LEU A 226 -5.97 8.84 -6.67
C LEU A 226 -4.50 8.61 -7.03
N VAL A 227 -3.89 7.65 -6.36
CA VAL A 227 -2.53 7.17 -6.62
C VAL A 227 -2.60 5.69 -6.98
N PRO A 228 -2.28 5.30 -8.22
CA PRO A 228 -2.27 3.91 -8.64
C PRO A 228 -1.05 3.18 -8.09
N MET A 229 -1.25 2.00 -7.53
CA MET A 229 -0.20 1.11 -7.02
C MET A 229 -0.36 -0.32 -7.55
N HIS A 230 0.49 -1.25 -7.09
CA HIS A 230 0.49 -2.67 -7.45
C HIS A 230 0.73 -2.90 -8.95
N TRP A 231 1.63 -2.11 -9.56
CA TRP A 231 2.06 -2.20 -10.95
C TRP A 231 3.53 -1.80 -11.09
N GLY A 232 4.12 -2.04 -12.25
CA GLY A 232 5.46 -1.51 -12.57
C GLY A 232 6.63 -2.12 -11.79
N THR A 233 6.43 -3.20 -11.04
CA THR A 233 7.46 -3.81 -10.18
C THR A 233 7.59 -5.32 -10.37
N LEU A 234 6.50 -6.04 -10.34
CA LEU A 234 6.43 -7.50 -10.50
C LEU A 234 5.53 -7.87 -11.67
N VAL A 235 5.80 -9.03 -12.28
CA VAL A 235 4.87 -9.66 -13.23
C VAL A 235 4.10 -10.72 -12.46
N LEU A 236 2.85 -10.41 -12.08
CA LEU A 236 1.97 -11.28 -11.29
C LEU A 236 0.80 -11.84 -12.09
N SER A 237 0.54 -11.30 -13.28
CA SER A 237 -0.52 -11.75 -14.17
C SER A 237 -0.21 -11.43 -15.64
N TYR A 238 -1.18 -11.55 -16.54
CA TYR A 238 -0.95 -11.53 -18.00
C TYR A 238 -1.18 -10.17 -18.68
N GLU A 239 -1.46 -9.10 -17.93
CA GLU A 239 -1.50 -7.77 -18.53
C GLU A 239 -0.10 -7.27 -18.89
N PRO A 240 0.04 -6.49 -19.99
CA PRO A 240 1.29 -5.81 -20.29
C PRO A 240 1.70 -4.89 -19.13
N PRO A 241 2.96 -4.90 -18.68
CA PRO A 241 3.39 -4.21 -17.46
C PRO A 241 3.07 -2.72 -17.37
N PHE A 242 2.95 -2.05 -18.54
CA PHE A 242 2.67 -0.61 -18.61
C PHE A 242 1.27 -0.27 -19.12
N GLU A 243 0.39 -1.25 -19.34
CA GLU A 243 -1.03 -1.04 -19.69
C GLU A 243 -1.82 -0.44 -18.51
N PRO A 244 -1.64 -0.91 -17.24
CA PRO A 244 -2.46 -0.47 -16.13
C PRO A 244 -2.51 1.05 -15.93
N PRO A 245 -1.38 1.80 -15.89
CA PRO A 245 -1.41 3.25 -15.65
C PRO A 245 -2.02 4.04 -16.81
N VAL A 246 -1.96 3.52 -18.04
CA VAL A 246 -2.61 4.17 -19.22
C VAL A 246 -4.13 4.05 -19.08
N ARG A 247 -4.64 2.86 -18.77
CA ARG A 247 -6.07 2.61 -18.54
C ARG A 247 -6.59 3.41 -17.34
N PHE A 248 -5.82 3.46 -16.25
CA PHE A 248 -6.16 4.23 -15.06
C PHE A 248 -6.36 5.72 -15.38
N LEU A 249 -5.41 6.36 -16.07
CA LEU A 249 -5.54 7.77 -16.46
C LEU A 249 -6.76 8.00 -17.33
N LYS A 250 -6.96 7.16 -18.36
CA LYS A 250 -8.12 7.25 -19.26
C LYS A 250 -9.44 7.13 -18.49
N ALA A 251 -9.55 6.15 -17.60
CA ALA A 251 -10.73 5.91 -16.78
C ALA A 251 -10.97 7.06 -15.79
N GLY A 252 -9.91 7.57 -15.14
CA GLY A 252 -9.98 8.68 -14.21
C GLY A 252 -10.53 9.94 -14.86
N LEU A 253 -9.98 10.35 -16.00
CA LEU A 253 -10.45 11.50 -16.77
C LEU A 253 -11.91 11.32 -17.22
N ALA A 254 -12.25 10.15 -17.76
CA ALA A 254 -13.62 9.83 -18.17
C ALA A 254 -14.61 9.81 -17.00
N SER A 255 -14.13 9.61 -15.78
CA SER A 255 -14.90 9.60 -14.54
C SER A 255 -14.99 10.98 -13.85
N GLY A 256 -14.42 12.03 -14.45
CA GLY A 256 -14.50 13.41 -13.95
C GLY A 256 -13.39 13.81 -12.97
N PHE A 257 -12.37 12.98 -12.77
CA PHE A 257 -11.15 13.44 -12.09
C PHE A 257 -10.38 14.41 -12.99
N SER A 258 -9.82 15.47 -12.42
CA SER A 258 -8.82 16.28 -13.14
C SER A 258 -7.49 15.53 -13.20
N GLU A 259 -6.66 15.84 -14.20
CA GLU A 259 -5.33 15.22 -14.33
C GLU A 259 -4.45 15.46 -13.10
N SER A 260 -4.59 16.64 -12.46
CA SER A 260 -3.88 16.98 -11.22
C SER A 260 -4.24 16.09 -10.03
N HIS A 261 -5.37 15.40 -10.06
CA HIS A 261 -5.85 14.47 -9.04
C HIS A 261 -5.66 12.99 -9.41
N LEU A 262 -4.91 12.70 -10.47
CA LEU A 262 -4.52 11.35 -10.90
C LEU A 262 -2.98 11.23 -10.84
N TRP A 263 -2.46 10.85 -9.70
CA TRP A 263 -1.02 10.87 -9.45
C TRP A 263 -0.31 9.61 -9.94
N LYS A 264 -0.08 9.48 -11.23
CA LYS A 264 0.81 8.46 -11.77
C LYS A 264 2.25 8.79 -11.39
N MET A 265 2.72 8.25 -10.27
CA MET A 265 4.06 8.48 -9.76
C MET A 265 5.10 7.57 -10.44
N ALA A 266 6.33 8.04 -10.52
CA ALA A 266 7.49 7.20 -10.80
C ALA A 266 8.00 6.55 -9.50
N VAL A 267 8.64 5.38 -9.60
CA VAL A 267 9.29 4.76 -8.44
C VAL A 267 10.38 5.68 -7.91
N GLY A 268 10.34 5.99 -6.61
CA GLY A 268 11.21 6.97 -5.94
C GLY A 268 10.71 8.42 -6.03
N GLU A 269 9.57 8.69 -6.68
CA GLU A 269 8.98 10.03 -6.71
C GLU A 269 8.32 10.36 -5.38
N THR A 270 8.54 11.62 -4.93
CA THR A 270 7.88 12.21 -3.76
C THR A 270 6.95 13.33 -4.18
N ARG A 271 5.73 13.34 -3.66
CA ARG A 271 4.76 14.44 -3.82
C ARG A 271 4.30 14.98 -2.48
N VAL A 272 4.16 16.31 -2.41
CA VAL A 272 3.62 17.00 -1.25
C VAL A 272 2.09 16.92 -1.27
N LEU A 273 1.51 16.60 -0.10
CA LEU A 273 0.07 16.62 0.13
C LEU A 273 -0.34 18.05 0.49
N VAL A 274 -1.26 18.62 -0.29
CA VAL A 274 -1.75 20.00 -0.14
C VAL A 274 -3.18 20.01 0.38
#